data_a40dcc030824e0db6fc7b6aa8e948683
#
_entry.id   a40dcc030824e0db6fc7b6aa8e948683
#
_cell.length_a   1.000
_cell.length_b   1.000
_cell.length_c   1.000
_cell.angle_alpha   90.00
_cell.angle_beta   90.00
_cell.angle_gamma   90.00
#
_symmetry.space_group_name_H-M   'P 1'
#
loop_
_entity.id
_entity.type
_entity.pdbx_description
1 polymer ?
#
loop_
_entity_poly.entity_id
_entity_poly.type
_entity_poly.pdbx_seq_one_letter_code
_entity_poly.pdbx_strand_id
1 'polypeptide(L)'
;MIWVWTFILYSFFGFLLEVAYARATGGRGDRKSLLVLPLCPVYGVGACLILLLPRTVIQNPFTLFLLGGLAATAAEYGMAILYERGLGVSFWDYTGLPGSIQGKICLPFSLAWGALALPLIYFVHPAVARLTALIPPGVTWTAAATVAADMAVSGVLMKVTGNRDCLRWYQKRAEKAREGG
;
A
#
# COMPACT_ATOMS: atom_id res chain seq x y z
N MET A 1 5.61 5.60 18.19
CA MET A 1 6.63 5.90 17.16
C MET A 1 6.87 4.72 16.22
N ILE A 2 6.94 3.49 16.71
CA ILE A 2 7.13 2.29 15.87
C ILE A 2 6.06 2.16 14.77
N TRP A 3 4.79 2.43 15.06
CA TRP A 3 3.68 2.34 14.12
C TRP A 3 3.79 3.28 12.91
N VAL A 4 4.39 4.48 13.10
CA VAL A 4 4.63 5.42 12.01
C VAL A 4 5.62 4.81 11.01
N TRP A 5 6.72 4.28 11.50
CA TRP A 5 7.72 3.64 10.64
C TRP A 5 7.23 2.32 10.05
N THR A 6 6.45 1.55 10.80
CA THR A 6 5.77 0.37 10.26
C THR A 6 4.93 0.75 9.05
N PHE A 7 4.06 1.75 9.19
CA PHE A 7 3.24 2.22 8.08
C PHE A 7 4.08 2.70 6.90
N ILE A 8 5.09 3.55 7.14
CA ILE A 8 5.93 4.13 6.08
C ILE A 8 6.72 3.04 5.34
N LEU A 9 7.42 2.17 6.07
CA LEU A 9 8.30 1.17 5.47
C LEU A 9 7.51 0.10 4.71
N TYR A 10 6.40 -0.37 5.27
CA TYR A 10 5.57 -1.34 4.55
C TYR A 10 4.81 -0.72 3.38
N SER A 11 4.43 0.55 3.45
CA SER A 11 3.93 1.28 2.28
C SER A 11 4.99 1.39 1.18
N PHE A 12 6.25 1.60 1.55
CA PHE A 12 7.38 1.63 0.61
C PHE A 12 7.67 0.24 0.01
N PHE A 13 7.70 -0.81 0.83
CA PHE A 13 7.86 -2.18 0.32
C PHE A 13 6.70 -2.58 -0.59
N GLY A 14 5.48 -2.19 -0.26
CA GLY A 14 4.32 -2.35 -1.12
C GLY A 14 4.50 -1.65 -2.47
N PHE A 15 5.06 -0.44 -2.47
CA PHE A 15 5.42 0.25 -3.71
C PHE A 15 6.40 -0.57 -4.55
N LEU A 16 7.45 -1.12 -3.95
CA LEU A 16 8.42 -1.95 -4.67
C LEU A 16 7.78 -3.23 -5.22
N LEU A 17 6.90 -3.87 -4.45
CA LEU A 17 6.15 -5.05 -4.90
C LEU A 17 5.26 -4.74 -6.11
N GLU A 18 4.54 -3.62 -6.09
CA GLU A 18 3.71 -3.19 -7.23
C GLU A 18 4.54 -2.94 -8.49
N VAL A 19 5.69 -2.28 -8.35
CA VAL A 19 6.61 -2.06 -9.48
C VAL A 19 7.14 -3.38 -10.02
N ALA A 20 7.53 -4.31 -9.14
CA ALA A 20 8.02 -5.63 -9.53
C ALA A 20 6.92 -6.45 -10.23
N TYR A 21 5.71 -6.47 -9.67
CA TYR A 21 4.55 -7.13 -10.26
C TYR A 21 4.21 -6.57 -11.64
N ALA A 22 4.13 -5.25 -11.77
CA ALA A 22 3.85 -4.60 -13.04
C ALA A 22 4.88 -4.95 -14.12
N ARG A 23 6.17 -5.02 -13.77
CA ARG A 23 7.23 -5.44 -14.69
C ARG A 23 7.12 -6.91 -15.08
N ALA A 24 6.81 -7.78 -14.13
CA ALA A 24 6.68 -9.22 -14.36
C ALA A 24 5.47 -9.57 -15.25
N THR A 25 4.40 -8.79 -15.17
CA THR A 25 3.16 -9.01 -15.95
C THR A 25 3.10 -8.23 -17.26
N GLY A 26 4.20 -7.60 -17.68
CA GLY A 26 4.26 -6.81 -18.92
C GLY A 26 3.48 -5.50 -18.84
N GLY A 27 3.08 -5.08 -17.64
CA GLY A 27 2.44 -3.80 -17.38
C GLY A 27 3.45 -2.65 -17.43
N ARG A 28 2.93 -1.42 -17.51
CA ARG A 28 3.77 -0.23 -17.37
C ARG A 28 4.33 -0.18 -15.95
N GLY A 29 5.66 -0.11 -15.81
CA GLY A 29 6.35 0.01 -14.53
C GLY A 29 6.10 1.34 -13.81
N ASP A 30 5.30 2.21 -14.38
CA ASP A 30 4.82 3.45 -13.83
C ASP A 30 3.56 3.18 -12.99
N ARG A 31 3.77 3.10 -11.71
CA ARG A 31 2.74 2.77 -10.78
C ARG A 31 1.71 3.89 -10.55
N LYS A 32 0.43 3.51 -10.47
CA LYS A 32 -0.65 4.35 -9.96
C LYS A 32 -0.57 4.40 -8.43
N SER A 33 -0.25 5.55 -7.85
CA SER A 33 -0.16 5.75 -6.40
C SER A 33 -1.07 6.86 -5.93
N LEU A 34 -1.63 6.70 -4.73
CA LEU A 34 -2.32 7.77 -4.03
C LEU A 34 -1.40 8.95 -3.70
N LEU A 35 -0.09 8.70 -3.55
CA LEU A 35 0.87 9.65 -3.03
C LEU A 35 1.88 10.05 -4.10
N VAL A 36 2.45 11.25 -3.99
CA VAL A 36 3.63 11.68 -4.73
C VAL A 36 4.84 10.89 -4.28
N LEU A 37 4.97 10.65 -2.98
CA LEU A 37 5.99 9.77 -2.42
C LEU A 37 5.80 8.33 -2.92
N PRO A 38 6.90 7.55 -3.03
CA PRO A 38 6.84 6.16 -3.48
C PRO A 38 6.28 5.24 -2.37
N LEU A 39 5.07 5.51 -1.94
CA LEU A 39 4.38 4.78 -0.88
C LEU A 39 3.05 4.22 -1.36
N CYS A 40 2.71 3.01 -0.94
CA CYS A 40 1.43 2.37 -1.16
C CYS A 40 0.68 2.17 0.17
N PRO A 41 -0.17 3.10 0.59
CA PRO A 41 -0.79 3.09 1.92
C PRO A 41 -1.52 1.81 2.27
N VAL A 42 -2.13 1.13 1.30
CA VAL A 42 -2.85 -0.13 1.54
C VAL A 42 -1.95 -1.21 2.15
N TYR A 43 -0.68 -1.30 1.73
CA TYR A 43 0.29 -2.24 2.30
C TYR A 43 0.69 -1.85 3.73
N GLY A 44 0.86 -0.55 3.99
CA GLY A 44 1.14 -0.04 5.33
C GLY A 44 0.00 -0.32 6.31
N VAL A 45 -1.24 -0.08 5.89
CA VAL A 45 -2.43 -0.39 6.70
C VAL A 45 -2.56 -1.90 6.92
N GLY A 46 -2.41 -2.70 5.85
CA GLY A 46 -2.45 -4.17 5.94
C GLY A 46 -1.43 -4.73 6.91
N ALA A 47 -0.17 -4.26 6.82
CA ALA A 47 0.89 -4.68 7.74
C ALA A 47 0.57 -4.28 9.20
N CYS A 48 0.06 -3.07 9.43
CA CYS A 48 -0.36 -2.64 10.77
C CYS A 48 -1.46 -3.55 11.33
N LEU A 49 -2.46 -3.92 10.52
CA LEU A 49 -3.54 -4.82 10.96
C LEU A 49 -3.02 -6.23 11.26
N ILE A 50 -2.11 -6.77 10.44
CA ILE A 50 -1.48 -8.08 10.71
C ILE A 50 -0.71 -8.04 12.03
N LEU A 51 0.03 -6.98 12.30
CA LEU A 51 0.82 -6.82 13.53
C LEU A 51 -0.02 -6.61 14.79
N LEU A 52 -1.29 -6.23 14.65
CA LEU A 52 -2.26 -6.14 15.74
C LEU A 52 -2.87 -7.51 16.12
N LEU A 53 -2.65 -8.56 15.33
CA LEU A 53 -3.16 -9.89 15.63
C LEU A 53 -2.55 -10.42 16.93
N PRO A 54 -3.30 -11.26 17.68
CA PRO A 54 -2.80 -11.89 18.89
C PRO A 54 -1.53 -12.70 18.64
N ARG A 55 -0.64 -12.75 19.63
CA ARG A 55 0.61 -13.53 19.55
C ARG A 55 0.39 -15.01 19.22
N THR A 56 -0.68 -15.60 19.72
CA THR A 56 -1.07 -17.00 19.43
C THR A 56 -1.33 -17.23 17.94
N VAL A 57 -1.89 -16.22 17.25
CA VAL A 57 -2.10 -16.26 15.78
C VAL A 57 -0.77 -16.09 15.05
N ILE A 58 0.03 -15.11 15.48
CA ILE A 58 1.32 -14.79 14.85
C ILE A 58 2.33 -15.93 14.96
N GLN A 59 2.31 -16.71 16.05
CA GLN A 59 3.24 -17.79 16.29
C GLN A 59 2.95 -19.07 15.47
N ASN A 60 1.74 -19.23 14.97
CA ASN A 60 1.37 -20.40 14.16
C ASN A 60 1.25 -19.97 12.68
N PRO A 61 2.09 -20.54 11.79
CA PRO A 61 2.09 -20.15 10.37
C PRO A 61 0.74 -20.34 9.67
N PHE A 62 0.00 -21.36 10.01
CA PHE A 62 -1.31 -21.64 9.41
C PHE A 62 -2.35 -20.59 9.81
N THR A 63 -2.47 -20.28 11.09
CA THR A 63 -3.39 -19.25 11.57
C THR A 63 -2.96 -17.86 11.11
N LEU A 64 -1.65 -17.59 11.02
CA LEU A 64 -1.13 -16.34 10.46
C LEU A 64 -1.47 -16.20 8.97
N PHE A 65 -1.32 -17.28 8.18
CA PHE A 65 -1.73 -17.28 6.78
C PHE A 65 -3.21 -16.92 6.63
N LEU A 66 -4.09 -17.58 7.38
CA LEU A 66 -5.53 -17.36 7.28
C LEU A 66 -5.96 -16.00 7.82
N LEU A 67 -5.63 -15.69 9.07
CA LEU A 67 -6.09 -14.47 9.74
C LEU A 67 -5.29 -13.24 9.32
N GLY A 68 -4.01 -13.39 9.00
CA GLY A 68 -3.19 -12.35 8.39
C GLY A 68 -3.67 -11.99 6.99
N GLY A 69 -3.99 -13.00 6.18
CA GLY A 69 -4.62 -12.81 4.87
C GLY A 69 -5.97 -12.09 4.98
N LEU A 70 -6.81 -12.49 5.92
CA LEU A 70 -8.11 -11.85 6.16
C LEU A 70 -7.93 -10.40 6.63
N ALA A 71 -7.00 -10.12 7.53
CA ALA A 71 -6.72 -8.77 8.01
C ALA A 71 -6.23 -7.85 6.88
N ALA A 72 -5.33 -8.33 6.02
CA ALA A 72 -4.86 -7.57 4.87
C ALA A 72 -5.95 -7.38 3.80
N THR A 73 -6.78 -8.40 3.56
CA THR A 73 -7.95 -8.29 2.67
C THR A 73 -8.97 -7.28 3.20
N ALA A 74 -9.19 -7.23 4.51
CA ALA A 74 -10.05 -6.22 5.12
C ALA A 74 -9.47 -4.80 4.96
N ALA A 75 -8.14 -4.65 5.11
CA ALA A 75 -7.46 -3.39 4.80
C ALA A 75 -7.66 -2.97 3.34
N GLU A 76 -7.46 -3.90 2.41
CA GLU A 76 -7.63 -3.66 0.96
C GLU A 76 -9.05 -3.22 0.63
N TYR A 77 -10.05 -3.91 1.16
CA TYR A 77 -11.45 -3.55 0.98
C TYR A 77 -11.79 -2.18 1.57
N GLY A 78 -11.35 -1.91 2.81
CA GLY A 78 -11.56 -0.62 3.48
C GLY A 78 -10.89 0.53 2.73
N MET A 79 -9.68 0.33 2.23
CA MET A 79 -8.96 1.33 1.43
C MET A 79 -9.63 1.56 0.08
N ALA A 80 -10.16 0.52 -0.59
CA ALA A 80 -10.93 0.68 -1.82
C ALA A 80 -12.17 1.55 -1.61
N ILE A 81 -12.94 1.30 -0.53
CA ILE A 81 -14.10 2.11 -0.17
C ILE A 81 -13.68 3.57 0.13
N LEU A 82 -12.59 3.75 0.89
CA LEU A 82 -12.08 5.08 1.22
C LEU A 82 -11.73 5.87 -0.05
N TYR A 83 -11.06 5.23 -1.01
CA TYR A 83 -10.69 5.87 -2.27
C TYR A 83 -11.91 6.20 -3.13
N GLU A 84 -12.85 5.27 -3.28
CA GLU A 84 -14.04 5.48 -4.10
C GLU A 84 -14.99 6.52 -3.50
N ARG A 85 -15.34 6.38 -2.22
CA ARG A 85 -16.29 7.28 -1.57
C ARG A 85 -15.68 8.60 -1.14
N GLY A 86 -14.41 8.58 -0.69
CA GLY A 86 -13.70 9.75 -0.21
C GLY A 86 -13.13 10.63 -1.30
N LEU A 87 -12.51 10.00 -2.31
CA LEU A 87 -11.74 10.68 -3.36
C LEU A 87 -12.38 10.58 -4.75
N GLY A 88 -13.40 9.72 -4.94
CA GLY A 88 -14.04 9.51 -6.24
C GLY A 88 -13.16 8.76 -7.25
N VAL A 89 -12.13 8.03 -6.80
CA VAL A 89 -11.19 7.31 -7.67
C VAL A 89 -11.06 5.85 -7.27
N SER A 90 -10.85 4.96 -8.26
CA SER A 90 -10.52 3.55 -8.04
C SER A 90 -9.12 3.24 -8.58
N PHE A 91 -8.30 2.54 -7.79
CA PHE A 91 -6.93 2.16 -8.16
C PHE A 91 -6.85 0.77 -8.78
N TRP A 92 -7.78 -0.12 -8.43
CA TRP A 92 -7.87 -1.49 -8.94
C TRP A 92 -9.33 -1.90 -9.12
N ASP A 93 -9.54 -2.89 -9.95
CA ASP A 93 -10.85 -3.53 -10.15
C ASP A 93 -10.60 -5.02 -10.41
N TYR A 94 -11.17 -5.85 -9.54
CA TYR A 94 -11.08 -7.30 -9.60
C TYR A 94 -12.38 -7.94 -10.12
N THR A 95 -13.24 -7.17 -10.75
CA THR A 95 -14.47 -7.70 -11.37
C THR A 95 -14.11 -8.81 -12.36
N GLY A 96 -14.78 -9.94 -12.25
CA GLY A 96 -14.52 -11.12 -13.10
C GLY A 96 -13.47 -12.10 -12.54
N LEU A 97 -12.74 -11.75 -11.48
CA LEU A 97 -11.87 -12.72 -10.80
C LEU A 97 -12.65 -13.60 -9.81
N PRO A 98 -12.19 -14.85 -9.58
CA PRO A 98 -12.84 -15.76 -8.64
C PRO A 98 -12.98 -15.15 -7.24
N GLY A 99 -14.19 -15.26 -6.65
CA GLY A 99 -14.45 -14.72 -5.30
C GLY A 99 -14.39 -13.19 -5.21
N SER A 100 -14.58 -12.49 -6.32
CA SER A 100 -14.62 -11.03 -6.33
C SER A 100 -15.82 -10.50 -5.54
N ILE A 101 -15.55 -9.57 -4.62
CA ILE A 101 -16.58 -8.84 -3.86
C ILE A 101 -16.52 -7.37 -4.28
N GLN A 102 -17.53 -6.93 -5.02
CA GLN A 102 -17.70 -5.56 -5.54
C GLN A 102 -16.48 -5.06 -6.34
N GLY A 103 -15.69 -5.95 -6.95
CA GLY A 103 -14.46 -5.59 -7.66
C GLY A 103 -13.31 -5.13 -6.75
N LYS A 104 -13.50 -5.08 -5.43
CA LYS A 104 -12.54 -4.49 -4.47
C LYS A 104 -11.54 -5.48 -3.90
N ILE A 105 -11.98 -6.72 -3.70
CA ILE A 105 -11.16 -7.84 -3.22
C ILE A 105 -11.52 -9.09 -4.03
N CYS A 106 -10.62 -10.07 -4.07
CA CYS A 106 -10.88 -11.37 -4.69
C CYS A 106 -10.05 -12.48 -4.05
N LEU A 107 -10.48 -13.72 -4.24
CA LEU A 107 -9.86 -14.89 -3.62
C LEU A 107 -8.36 -15.04 -3.94
N PRO A 108 -7.89 -14.91 -5.20
CA PRO A 108 -6.47 -15.04 -5.51
C PRO A 108 -5.58 -14.05 -4.75
N PHE A 109 -5.99 -12.77 -4.68
CA PHE A 109 -5.22 -11.76 -3.94
C PHE A 109 -5.34 -11.91 -2.43
N SER A 110 -6.49 -12.38 -1.91
CA SER A 110 -6.62 -12.71 -0.48
C SER A 110 -5.67 -13.84 -0.06
N LEU A 111 -5.49 -14.87 -0.91
CA LEU A 111 -4.51 -15.92 -0.68
C LEU A 111 -3.07 -15.40 -0.78
N ALA A 112 -2.80 -14.52 -1.74
CA ALA A 112 -1.50 -13.84 -1.86
C ALA A 112 -1.17 -13.00 -0.61
N TRP A 113 -2.15 -12.28 -0.05
CA TRP A 113 -2.01 -11.55 1.21
C TRP A 113 -1.63 -12.48 2.37
N GLY A 114 -2.28 -13.66 2.48
CA GLY A 114 -1.93 -14.68 3.46
C GLY A 114 -0.49 -15.17 3.29
N ALA A 115 -0.07 -15.45 2.06
CA ALA A 115 1.30 -15.86 1.74
C ALA A 115 2.32 -14.77 2.07
N LEU A 116 2.01 -13.49 1.83
CA LEU A 116 2.87 -12.36 2.15
C LEU A 116 2.94 -12.07 3.66
N ALA A 117 1.92 -12.43 4.45
CA ALA A 117 1.94 -12.25 5.89
C ALA A 117 3.05 -13.07 6.58
N LEU A 118 3.40 -14.24 6.04
CA LEU A 118 4.44 -15.10 6.58
C LEU A 118 5.83 -14.47 6.55
N PRO A 119 6.39 -14.12 5.36
CA PRO A 119 7.69 -13.46 5.30
C PRO A 119 7.68 -12.08 5.98
N LEU A 120 6.55 -11.37 5.94
CA LEU A 120 6.42 -10.10 6.65
C LEU A 120 6.72 -10.27 8.14
N ILE A 121 6.06 -11.22 8.81
CA ILE A 121 6.18 -11.40 10.26
C ILE A 121 7.50 -12.06 10.64
N TYR A 122 7.90 -13.13 9.95
CA TYR A 122 9.03 -13.94 10.40
C TYR A 122 10.39 -13.40 9.98
N PHE A 123 10.47 -12.68 8.87
CA PHE A 123 11.75 -12.23 8.31
C PHE A 123 11.88 -10.70 8.26
N VAL A 124 10.86 -10.00 7.71
CA VAL A 124 10.97 -8.56 7.46
C VAL A 124 10.76 -7.75 8.73
N HIS A 125 9.71 -8.06 9.51
CA HIS A 125 9.35 -7.25 10.67
C HIS A 125 10.43 -7.23 11.77
N PRO A 126 11.14 -8.32 12.11
CA PRO A 126 12.23 -8.27 13.08
C PRO A 126 13.36 -7.31 12.67
N ALA A 127 13.70 -7.24 11.38
CA ALA A 127 14.67 -6.29 10.86
C ALA A 127 14.15 -4.85 10.92
N VAL A 128 12.92 -4.63 10.48
CA VAL A 128 12.24 -3.33 10.55
C VAL A 128 12.18 -2.81 11.98
N ALA A 129 11.79 -3.65 12.94
CA ALA A 129 11.68 -3.28 14.35
C ALA A 129 13.04 -2.85 14.94
N ARG A 130 14.12 -3.55 14.59
CA ARG A 130 15.48 -3.20 15.02
C ARG A 130 15.95 -1.86 14.43
N LEU A 131 15.74 -1.66 13.14
CA LEU A 131 16.15 -0.42 12.45
C LEU A 131 15.37 0.79 12.97
N THR A 132 14.07 0.64 13.15
CA THR A 132 13.20 1.75 13.58
C THR A 132 13.42 2.16 15.03
N ALA A 133 13.93 1.25 15.88
CA ALA A 133 14.31 1.55 17.26
C ALA A 133 15.48 2.53 17.36
N LEU A 134 16.30 2.63 16.32
CA LEU A 134 17.46 3.52 16.27
C LEU A 134 17.12 4.93 15.78
N ILE A 135 15.88 5.16 15.32
CA ILE A 135 15.49 6.44 14.71
C ILE A 135 15.10 7.46 15.79
N PRO A 136 15.74 8.63 15.80
CA PRO A 136 15.41 9.68 16.76
C PRO A 136 13.96 10.18 16.63
N PRO A 137 13.33 10.59 17.74
CA PRO A 137 11.96 11.11 17.73
C PRO A 137 11.71 12.26 16.75
N GLY A 138 12.64 13.19 16.64
CA GLY A 138 12.52 14.32 15.73
C GLY A 138 12.40 13.90 14.27
N VAL A 139 13.20 12.91 13.84
CA VAL A 139 13.11 12.34 12.47
C VAL A 139 11.75 11.68 12.24
N THR A 140 11.23 10.98 13.25
CA THR A 140 9.91 10.33 13.16
C THR A 140 8.78 11.34 12.97
N TRP A 141 8.79 12.44 13.73
CA TRP A 141 7.77 13.47 13.59
C TRP A 141 7.85 14.20 12.25
N THR A 142 9.06 14.49 11.77
CA THR A 142 9.27 15.09 10.44
C THR A 142 8.75 14.17 9.35
N ALA A 143 9.09 12.87 9.39
CA ALA A 143 8.60 11.89 8.43
C ALA A 143 7.06 11.77 8.47
N ALA A 144 6.47 11.69 9.66
CA ALA A 144 5.02 11.62 9.83
C ALA A 144 4.33 12.87 9.25
N ALA A 145 4.86 14.06 9.53
CA ALA A 145 4.31 15.31 8.99
C ALA A 145 4.42 15.37 7.46
N THR A 146 5.55 14.92 6.90
CA THR A 146 5.76 14.88 5.44
C THR A 146 4.78 13.95 4.77
N VAL A 147 4.59 12.73 5.30
CA VAL A 147 3.63 11.76 4.75
C VAL A 147 2.19 12.25 4.90
N ALA A 148 1.85 12.85 6.05
CA ALA A 148 0.51 13.42 6.26
C ALA A 148 0.23 14.58 5.29
N ALA A 149 1.20 15.45 5.05
CA ALA A 149 1.09 16.54 4.08
C ALA A 149 0.90 16.00 2.65
N ASP A 150 1.69 14.98 2.25
CA ASP A 150 1.53 14.33 0.94
C ASP A 150 0.16 13.68 0.81
N MET A 151 -0.31 12.96 1.84
CA MET A 151 -1.66 12.37 1.84
C MET A 151 -2.76 13.42 1.68
N ALA A 152 -2.64 14.54 2.39
CA ALA A 152 -3.62 15.64 2.30
C ALA A 152 -3.61 16.29 0.91
N VAL A 153 -2.45 16.67 0.41
CA VAL A 153 -2.32 17.32 -0.91
C VAL A 153 -2.76 16.38 -2.04
N SER A 154 -2.28 15.14 -2.02
CA SER A 154 -2.63 14.13 -3.02
C SER A 154 -4.13 13.80 -2.99
N GLY A 155 -4.72 13.68 -1.80
CA GLY A 155 -6.14 13.42 -1.62
C GLY A 155 -7.01 14.57 -2.15
N VAL A 156 -6.64 15.82 -1.85
CA VAL A 156 -7.35 17.00 -2.38
C VAL A 156 -7.26 17.05 -3.89
N LEU A 157 -6.06 16.86 -4.47
CA LEU A 157 -5.87 16.87 -5.92
C LEU A 157 -6.72 15.80 -6.61
N MET A 158 -6.74 14.58 -6.09
CA MET A 158 -7.56 13.51 -6.66
C MET A 158 -9.06 13.81 -6.54
N LYS A 159 -9.51 14.32 -5.39
CA LYS A 159 -10.92 14.68 -5.16
C LYS A 159 -11.38 15.79 -6.10
N VAL A 160 -10.54 16.81 -6.32
CA VAL A 160 -10.88 17.95 -7.20
C VAL A 160 -10.83 17.56 -8.67
N THR A 161 -9.86 16.74 -9.07
CA THR A 161 -9.68 16.36 -10.49
C THR A 161 -10.50 15.14 -10.89
N GLY A 162 -10.97 14.32 -9.95
CA GLY A 162 -11.60 13.01 -10.22
C GLY A 162 -10.68 12.03 -10.96
N ASN A 163 -9.38 12.31 -11.00
CA ASN A 163 -8.42 11.58 -11.81
C ASN A 163 -7.26 11.05 -10.97
N ARG A 164 -7.13 9.72 -10.91
CA ARG A 164 -6.01 9.04 -10.22
C ARG A 164 -4.63 9.30 -10.85
N ASP A 165 -4.60 9.76 -12.09
CA ASP A 165 -3.36 10.04 -12.82
C ASP A 165 -2.91 11.51 -12.68
N CYS A 166 -3.60 12.31 -11.87
CA CYS A 166 -3.26 13.73 -11.64
C CYS A 166 -1.86 13.92 -11.01
N LEU A 167 -1.38 12.93 -10.25
CA LEU A 167 -0.05 12.95 -9.61
C LEU A 167 1.10 12.54 -10.55
N ARG A 168 0.81 12.15 -11.78
CA ARG A 168 1.81 11.75 -12.79
C ARG A 168 2.35 12.94 -13.59
N TRP A 169 2.56 14.08 -12.96
CA TRP A 169 3.04 15.29 -13.58
C TRP A 169 4.38 15.14 -14.32
N TYR A 170 5.24 14.24 -13.85
CA TYR A 170 6.54 13.94 -14.46
C TYR A 170 6.40 13.22 -15.83
N GLN A 171 5.34 12.44 -16.06
CA GLN A 171 5.10 11.77 -17.35
C GLN A 171 4.61 12.74 -18.41
N LYS A 172 3.69 13.63 -18.04
CA LYS A 172 3.22 14.69 -18.93
C LYS A 172 4.34 15.62 -19.41
N ARG A 173 5.37 15.83 -18.57
CA ARG A 173 6.57 16.58 -18.98
C ARG A 173 7.45 15.80 -19.96
N ALA A 174 7.62 14.49 -19.75
CA ALA A 174 8.41 13.64 -20.65
C ALA A 174 7.73 13.44 -22.00
N GLU A 175 6.40 13.33 -22.03
CA GLU A 175 5.62 13.27 -23.29
C GLU A 175 5.72 14.60 -24.07
N LYS A 176 5.51 15.73 -23.40
CA LYS A 176 5.69 17.05 -24.04
C LYS A 176 7.12 17.30 -24.57
N ALA A 177 8.13 16.82 -23.90
CA ALA A 177 9.52 16.94 -24.36
C ALA A 177 9.82 16.06 -25.57
N ARG A 178 9.05 14.97 -25.78
CA ARG A 178 9.17 14.10 -26.97
C ARG A 178 8.36 14.59 -28.17
N GLU A 179 7.28 15.32 -27.93
CA GLU A 179 6.43 15.90 -29.00
C GLU A 179 6.94 17.24 -29.51
N GLY A 180 7.84 17.91 -28.78
CA GLY A 180 8.39 19.22 -29.08
C GLY A 180 9.85 19.23 -29.58
N GLY A 181 10.45 18.08 -29.83
CA GLY A 181 11.77 17.90 -30.42
C GLY A 181 11.72 17.04 -31.67
#